data_f80224e0bb721f3dbc5993792e8eb94b
#
_entry.id   f80224e0bb721f3dbc5993792e8eb94b
#
_cell.length_a   1.000
_cell.length_b   1.000
_cell.length_c   1.000
_cell.angle_alpha   90.00
_cell.angle_beta   90.00
_cell.angle_gamma   90.00
#
_symmetry.space_group_name_H-M   'P 1'
#
loop_
_entity.id
_entity.type
_entity.pdbx_description
1 polymer ?
#
loop_
_entity_poly.entity_id
_entity_poly.type
_entity_poly.pdbx_seq_one_letter_code
_entity_poly.pdbx_strand_id
1 'polypeptide(L)'
;MQRQRDYTMNITDILTIIENGENSLIVHIDDRPVQNAGIESLDLEKVKSFFLKVYDIDLKEVNQTEKDRILINSCILIPVNSDLFLTMAGILFFGEKKEVLYSSLEQYFPHAGIQFVVYANEDLEPIFDRYECFEPYPEAIDSIVHKIHLNWKTPSKIKGMKREEVSFPEKLFRELVVNAVTHRDYSIHSKIQIRMFSGRIEIITPGWLVNSVTIEKMKAGISIPRNPLIIKYMQNFRYSDQLGRGIPMILRKVREMPGYEIEFKEDEDRFLAILHLPQKKRDLF
;
A
#
# COMPACT_ATOMS: atom_id res chain seq x y z
N MET A 1 13.56 25.94 -13.77
CA MET A 1 14.43 24.79 -13.52
C MET A 1 14.87 24.82 -12.06
N GLN A 2 14.05 24.31 -11.12
CA GLN A 2 14.46 24.14 -9.73
C GLN A 2 14.90 22.70 -9.56
N ARG A 3 16.17 22.52 -9.16
CA ARG A 3 16.76 21.23 -8.88
C ARG A 3 16.05 20.61 -7.67
N GLN A 4 15.43 19.45 -7.89
CA GLN A 4 15.09 18.50 -6.85
C GLN A 4 16.35 18.26 -6.00
N ARG A 5 16.30 18.62 -4.71
CA ARG A 5 17.37 18.25 -3.78
C ARG A 5 17.13 16.80 -3.40
N ASP A 6 18.00 15.92 -3.86
CA ASP A 6 18.11 14.58 -3.34
C ASP A 6 18.23 14.62 -1.81
N TYR A 7 17.41 13.84 -1.12
CA TYR A 7 17.55 13.64 0.32
C TYR A 7 18.85 12.86 0.57
N THR A 8 19.95 13.56 0.72
CA THR A 8 21.16 12.98 1.28
C THR A 8 20.96 12.79 2.78
N MET A 9 20.99 11.53 3.25
CA MET A 9 21.08 11.20 4.66
C MET A 9 22.22 12.03 5.27
N ASN A 10 21.94 12.72 6.38
CA ASN A 10 22.99 13.45 7.06
C ASN A 10 23.86 12.46 7.88
N ILE A 11 25.07 12.90 8.25
CA ILE A 11 26.02 12.09 9.00
C ILE A 11 25.43 11.59 10.34
N THR A 12 24.54 12.36 10.95
CA THR A 12 23.87 12.02 12.21
C THR A 12 22.91 10.83 12.03
N ASP A 13 22.18 10.77 10.91
CA ASP A 13 21.31 9.65 10.56
C ASP A 13 22.14 8.36 10.38
N ILE A 14 23.29 8.47 9.71
CA ILE A 14 24.22 7.36 9.49
C ILE A 14 24.83 6.89 10.82
N LEU A 15 25.23 7.80 11.71
CA LEU A 15 25.81 7.46 12.99
C LEU A 15 24.79 6.78 13.92
N THR A 16 23.55 7.25 13.97
CA THR A 16 22.47 6.62 14.75
C THR A 16 22.20 5.17 14.31
N ILE A 17 22.33 4.89 13.03
CA ILE A 17 22.17 3.54 12.47
C ILE A 17 23.34 2.64 12.86
N ILE A 18 24.57 3.17 12.85
CA ILE A 18 25.80 2.43 13.22
C ILE A 18 25.83 2.14 14.73
N GLU A 19 25.39 3.09 15.56
CA GLU A 19 25.34 2.93 17.02
C GLU A 19 24.33 1.88 17.49
N ASN A 20 23.22 1.70 16.76
CA ASN A 20 22.21 0.70 17.08
C ASN A 20 22.57 -0.73 16.66
N GLY A 21 23.73 -0.97 16.04
CA GLY A 21 24.24 -2.31 15.74
C GLY A 21 23.43 -3.11 14.71
N GLU A 22 22.53 -2.47 13.99
CA GLU A 22 21.74 -3.09 12.96
C GLU A 22 22.53 -3.22 11.66
N ASN A 23 22.88 -4.45 11.30
CA ASN A 23 23.66 -4.79 10.10
C ASN A 23 22.91 -4.57 8.77
N SER A 24 21.82 -3.83 8.77
CA SER A 24 21.03 -3.54 7.59
C SER A 24 20.27 -2.23 7.74
N LEU A 25 20.57 -1.32 6.85
CA LEU A 25 20.00 0.01 6.73
C LEU A 25 18.51 -0.04 6.36
N ILE A 26 17.63 -0.28 7.33
CA ILE A 26 16.22 0.07 7.15
C ILE A 26 16.09 1.55 7.48
N VAL A 27 15.95 2.36 6.47
CA VAL A 27 15.61 3.78 6.65
C VAL A 27 14.10 3.87 6.74
N HIS A 28 13.58 4.09 7.96
CA HIS A 28 12.17 4.44 8.14
C HIS A 28 11.97 5.87 7.65
N ILE A 29 11.15 6.03 6.64
CA ILE A 29 10.87 7.36 6.06
C ILE A 29 9.43 7.80 6.28
N ASP A 30 8.59 6.92 6.77
CA ASP A 30 7.16 7.13 6.98
C ASP A 30 6.85 8.12 8.13
N ASP A 31 7.78 8.33 9.05
CA ASP A 31 7.69 9.32 10.13
C ASP A 31 8.43 10.65 9.84
N ARG A 32 9.07 10.78 8.68
CA ARG A 32 9.85 11.99 8.36
C ARG A 32 8.97 13.19 8.03
N PRO A 33 9.44 14.42 8.38
CA PRO A 33 8.73 15.63 8.04
C PRO A 33 8.73 15.86 6.54
N VAL A 34 7.57 16.28 6.02
CA VAL A 34 7.41 16.66 4.62
C VAL A 34 7.54 18.17 4.49
N GLN A 35 8.54 18.62 3.72
CA GLN A 35 8.77 20.05 3.53
C GLN A 35 7.54 20.73 2.93
N ASN A 36 7.19 21.89 3.48
CA ASN A 36 6.06 22.72 3.06
C ASN A 36 4.69 22.05 3.17
N ALA A 37 4.56 20.98 3.95
CA ALA A 37 3.29 20.33 4.25
C ALA A 37 2.88 20.61 5.69
N GLY A 38 1.97 21.54 5.87
CA GLY A 38 1.38 21.89 7.15
C GLY A 38 -0.02 21.29 7.34
N ILE A 39 -0.67 21.67 8.42
CA ILE A 39 -2.02 21.19 8.81
C ILE A 39 -3.09 21.47 7.73
N GLU A 40 -2.87 22.49 6.88
CA GLU A 40 -3.73 22.86 5.75
C GLU A 40 -3.77 21.82 4.64
N SER A 41 -2.82 20.87 4.65
CA SER A 41 -2.76 19.75 3.70
C SER A 41 -3.51 18.51 4.19
N LEU A 42 -4.15 18.57 5.39
CA LEU A 42 -4.94 17.48 5.97
C LEU A 42 -6.43 17.62 5.69
N ASP A 43 -7.09 16.49 5.49
CA ASP A 43 -8.52 16.34 5.67
C ASP A 43 -8.84 16.26 7.17
N LEU A 44 -9.15 17.41 7.78
CA LEU A 44 -9.40 17.52 9.20
C LEU A 44 -10.65 16.74 9.65
N GLU A 45 -11.64 16.55 8.80
CA GLU A 45 -12.81 15.74 9.14
C GLU A 45 -12.47 14.25 9.19
N LYS A 46 -11.62 13.79 8.30
CA LYS A 46 -11.06 12.43 8.34
C LYS A 46 -10.24 12.21 9.62
N VAL A 47 -9.38 13.16 9.97
CA VAL A 47 -8.60 13.12 11.22
C VAL A 47 -9.52 13.03 12.45
N LYS A 48 -10.53 13.90 12.55
CA LYS A 48 -11.51 13.87 13.66
C LYS A 48 -12.25 12.53 13.73
N SER A 49 -12.74 12.04 12.60
CA SER A 49 -13.42 10.74 12.50
C SER A 49 -12.53 9.59 12.94
N PHE A 50 -11.24 9.63 12.59
CA PHE A 50 -10.27 8.63 12.99
C PHE A 50 -10.07 8.61 14.50
N PHE A 51 -9.81 9.76 15.13
CA PHE A 51 -9.57 9.82 16.57
C PHE A 51 -10.80 9.42 17.37
N LEU A 52 -11.98 9.83 16.93
CA LEU A 52 -13.25 9.43 17.57
C LEU A 52 -13.46 7.91 17.47
N LYS A 53 -13.27 7.31 16.29
CA LYS A 53 -13.54 5.88 16.08
C LYS A 53 -12.48 4.95 16.70
N VAL A 54 -11.23 5.35 16.71
CA VAL A 54 -10.12 4.49 17.12
C VAL A 54 -9.76 4.67 18.59
N TYR A 55 -9.80 5.90 19.08
CA TYR A 55 -9.34 6.27 20.42
C TYR A 55 -10.44 6.81 21.34
N ASP A 56 -11.67 6.96 20.84
CA ASP A 56 -12.79 7.59 21.57
C ASP A 56 -12.48 9.03 22.01
N ILE A 57 -11.74 9.77 21.18
CA ILE A 57 -11.34 11.15 21.41
C ILE A 57 -12.08 12.06 20.44
N ASP A 58 -12.94 12.95 20.96
CA ASP A 58 -13.54 14.03 20.15
C ASP A 58 -12.61 15.25 20.11
N LEU A 59 -11.93 15.42 18.98
CA LEU A 59 -11.05 16.56 18.78
C LEU A 59 -11.76 17.94 18.79
N LYS A 60 -13.09 17.98 18.77
CA LYS A 60 -13.83 19.23 18.90
C LYS A 60 -13.88 19.74 20.34
N GLU A 61 -13.78 18.83 21.31
CA GLU A 61 -13.87 19.13 22.75
C GLU A 61 -12.52 19.53 23.36
N VAL A 62 -11.40 19.36 22.65
CA VAL A 62 -10.08 19.69 23.14
C VAL A 62 -9.56 21.02 22.59
N ASN A 63 -8.73 21.74 23.35
CA ASN A 63 -8.12 22.99 22.94
C ASN A 63 -7.02 22.78 21.87
N GLN A 64 -6.53 23.86 21.25
CA GLN A 64 -5.55 23.78 20.16
C GLN A 64 -4.23 23.11 20.60
N THR A 65 -3.70 23.48 21.76
CA THR A 65 -2.44 22.92 22.28
C THR A 65 -2.56 21.40 22.49
N GLU A 66 -3.70 20.94 22.95
CA GLU A 66 -3.97 19.51 23.15
C GLU A 66 -4.16 18.79 21.83
N LYS A 67 -4.84 19.41 20.83
CA LYS A 67 -4.91 18.88 19.46
C LYS A 67 -3.52 18.68 18.87
N ASP A 68 -2.68 19.69 18.92
CA ASP A 68 -1.31 19.60 18.39
C ASP A 68 -0.54 18.48 19.06
N ARG A 69 -0.66 18.35 20.40
CA ARG A 69 -0.04 17.26 21.17
C ARG A 69 -0.55 15.88 20.75
N ILE A 70 -1.86 15.73 20.52
CA ILE A 70 -2.46 14.47 20.05
C ILE A 70 -1.93 14.12 18.65
N LEU A 71 -1.87 15.09 17.73
CA LEU A 71 -1.38 14.88 16.37
C LEU A 71 0.13 14.56 16.35
N ILE A 72 0.92 15.16 17.23
CA ILE A 72 2.35 14.84 17.41
C ILE A 72 2.52 13.43 17.98
N ASN A 73 1.81 13.08 19.04
CA ASN A 73 1.92 11.75 19.67
C ASN A 73 1.46 10.60 18.76
N SER A 74 0.59 10.90 17.80
CA SER A 74 0.17 9.94 16.79
C SER A 74 1.09 9.90 15.56
N CYS A 75 2.11 10.77 15.51
CA CYS A 75 3.01 10.95 14.39
C CYS A 75 2.30 11.37 13.07
N ILE A 76 1.19 12.10 13.17
CA ILE A 76 0.60 12.82 12.04
C ILE A 76 1.41 14.10 11.78
N LEU A 77 1.76 14.80 12.87
CA LEU A 77 2.63 15.97 12.85
C LEU A 77 3.96 15.65 13.54
N ILE A 78 5.00 16.36 13.11
CA ILE A 78 6.31 16.34 13.75
C ILE A 78 6.82 17.78 13.91
N PRO A 79 7.31 18.16 15.11
CA PRO A 79 7.90 19.46 15.32
C PRO A 79 9.32 19.52 14.73
N VAL A 80 9.58 20.54 13.93
CA VAL A 80 10.91 20.87 13.41
C VAL A 80 11.19 22.34 13.72
N ASN A 81 12.12 22.61 14.61
CA ASN A 81 12.35 23.93 15.21
C ASN A 81 11.09 24.47 15.91
N SER A 82 10.50 25.56 15.42
CA SER A 82 9.27 26.18 15.94
C SER A 82 8.01 25.81 15.16
N ASP A 83 8.15 25.09 14.05
CA ASP A 83 7.06 24.80 13.13
C ASP A 83 6.62 23.32 13.22
N LEU A 84 5.36 23.07 12.84
CA LEU A 84 4.78 21.74 12.77
C LEU A 84 4.62 21.33 11.29
N PHE A 85 5.20 20.19 10.95
CA PHE A 85 5.13 19.62 9.61
C PHE A 85 4.38 18.29 9.64
N LEU A 86 3.71 17.96 8.54
CA LEU A 86 3.17 16.61 8.37
C LEU A 86 4.28 15.59 8.20
N THR A 87 4.08 14.42 8.76
CA THR A 87 4.87 13.24 8.40
C THR A 87 4.41 12.69 7.05
N MET A 88 5.24 11.86 6.43
CA MET A 88 4.84 11.13 5.24
C MET A 88 3.57 10.29 5.49
N ALA A 89 3.53 9.53 6.59
CA ALA A 89 2.34 8.76 6.96
C ALA A 89 1.12 9.67 7.20
N GLY A 90 1.31 10.86 7.79
CA GLY A 90 0.24 11.85 7.94
C GLY A 90 -0.42 12.19 6.60
N ILE A 91 0.37 12.43 5.55
CA ILE A 91 -0.15 12.69 4.19
C ILE A 91 -0.77 11.45 3.57
N LEU A 92 -0.12 10.28 3.70
CA LEU A 92 -0.59 9.03 3.12
C LEU A 92 -1.98 8.61 3.64
N PHE A 93 -2.29 8.93 4.91
CA PHE A 93 -3.55 8.52 5.54
C PHE A 93 -4.58 9.64 5.64
N PHE A 94 -4.16 10.87 5.79
CA PHE A 94 -5.03 11.99 6.10
C PHE A 94 -4.85 13.19 5.15
N GLY A 95 -4.09 13.03 4.08
CA GLY A 95 -3.92 14.08 3.08
C GLY A 95 -5.25 14.50 2.46
N GLU A 96 -5.42 15.80 2.22
CA GLU A 96 -6.63 16.36 1.63
C GLU A 96 -6.79 15.89 0.18
N LYS A 97 -8.01 15.49 -0.18
CA LYS A 97 -8.41 15.19 -1.55
C LYS A 97 -9.04 16.46 -2.15
N LYS A 98 -8.32 17.15 -3.02
CA LYS A 98 -8.83 18.34 -3.71
C LYS A 98 -9.58 17.92 -4.97
N GLU A 99 -10.82 18.43 -5.15
CA GLU A 99 -11.66 18.07 -6.30
C GLU A 99 -11.15 18.65 -7.63
N VAL A 100 -10.46 19.79 -7.59
CA VAL A 100 -10.07 20.58 -8.79
C VAL A 100 -8.56 20.61 -9.03
N LEU A 101 -7.77 20.26 -8.04
CA LEU A 101 -6.31 20.25 -8.07
C LEU A 101 -5.78 18.87 -7.64
N TYR A 102 -4.46 18.70 -7.70
CA TYR A 102 -3.79 17.51 -7.19
C TYR A 102 -4.13 17.29 -5.71
N SER A 103 -4.37 16.02 -5.32
CA SER A 103 -4.47 15.66 -3.91
C SER A 103 -3.16 15.97 -3.19
N SER A 104 -3.20 16.11 -1.86
CA SER A 104 -1.96 16.30 -1.09
C SER A 104 -0.97 15.16 -1.34
N LEU A 105 -1.45 13.92 -1.49
CA LEU A 105 -0.60 12.78 -1.83
C LEU A 105 0.09 12.96 -3.19
N GLU A 106 -0.64 13.36 -4.22
CA GLU A 106 -0.05 13.57 -5.56
C GLU A 106 0.91 14.75 -5.59
N GLN A 107 0.60 15.81 -4.84
CA GLN A 107 1.43 17.01 -4.75
C GLN A 107 2.79 16.72 -4.11
N TYR A 108 2.81 16.01 -2.97
CA TYR A 108 4.04 15.78 -2.20
C TYR A 108 4.74 14.48 -2.57
N PHE A 109 3.98 13.47 -3.00
CA PHE A 109 4.48 12.12 -3.32
C PHE A 109 3.91 11.59 -4.64
N PRO A 110 4.22 12.21 -5.79
CA PRO A 110 3.66 11.80 -7.10
C PRO A 110 3.99 10.35 -7.47
N HIS A 111 4.99 9.76 -6.82
CA HIS A 111 5.37 8.36 -7.03
C HIS A 111 4.72 7.39 -6.02
N ALA A 112 4.04 7.90 -4.98
CA ALA A 112 3.40 7.05 -3.97
C ALA A 112 2.01 6.53 -4.39
N GLY A 113 1.48 6.97 -5.52
CA GLY A 113 0.22 6.49 -6.06
C GLY A 113 0.26 5.03 -6.50
N ILE A 114 -0.94 4.50 -6.79
CA ILE A 114 -1.13 3.14 -7.31
C ILE A 114 -1.61 3.24 -8.76
N GLN A 115 -0.91 2.59 -9.67
CA GLN A 115 -1.28 2.48 -11.07
C GLN A 115 -1.97 1.14 -11.32
N PHE A 116 -3.16 1.18 -11.87
CA PHE A 116 -3.94 0.00 -12.29
C PHE A 116 -4.06 -0.01 -13.81
N VAL A 117 -3.75 -1.15 -14.43
CA VAL A 117 -3.82 -1.31 -15.89
C VAL A 117 -4.42 -2.67 -16.22
N VAL A 118 -5.35 -2.68 -17.16
CA VAL A 118 -5.92 -3.91 -17.74
C VAL A 118 -5.45 -4.03 -19.19
N TYR A 119 -4.88 -5.17 -19.52
CA TYR A 119 -4.44 -5.53 -20.86
C TYR A 119 -5.45 -6.45 -21.51
N ALA A 120 -5.61 -6.34 -22.84
CA ALA A 120 -6.58 -7.13 -23.57
C ALA A 120 -6.20 -8.62 -23.65
N ASN A 121 -4.90 -8.93 -23.59
CA ASN A 121 -4.34 -10.28 -23.71
C ASN A 121 -3.16 -10.49 -22.72
N GLU A 122 -2.19 -11.34 -23.06
CA GLU A 122 -0.98 -11.60 -22.28
C GLU A 122 0.18 -10.63 -22.56
N ASP A 123 0.03 -9.78 -23.58
CA ASP A 123 1.01 -8.77 -23.94
C ASP A 123 0.72 -7.43 -23.25
N LEU A 124 1.71 -6.55 -23.22
CA LEU A 124 1.58 -5.22 -22.59
C LEU A 124 0.76 -4.23 -23.46
N GLU A 125 0.29 -4.65 -24.61
CA GLU A 125 -0.58 -3.88 -25.50
C GLU A 125 -1.58 -4.83 -26.19
N PRO A 126 -2.80 -4.37 -26.54
CA PRO A 126 -3.36 -3.06 -26.22
C PRO A 126 -3.85 -2.94 -24.77
N ILE A 127 -3.81 -1.72 -24.24
CA ILE A 127 -4.39 -1.39 -22.94
C ILE A 127 -5.91 -1.26 -23.10
N PHE A 128 -6.67 -1.93 -22.25
CA PHE A 128 -8.12 -1.89 -22.20
C PHE A 128 -8.66 -0.87 -21.19
N ASP A 129 -8.06 -0.78 -20.00
CA ASP A 129 -8.40 0.18 -18.95
C ASP A 129 -7.15 0.63 -18.23
N ARG A 130 -7.11 1.90 -17.81
CA ARG A 130 -6.04 2.47 -16.99
C ARG A 130 -6.61 3.41 -15.96
N TYR A 131 -6.12 3.30 -14.74
CA TYR A 131 -6.49 4.15 -13.62
C TYR A 131 -5.26 4.46 -12.75
N GLU A 132 -5.15 5.69 -12.30
CA GLU A 132 -4.13 6.10 -11.34
C GLU A 132 -4.83 6.60 -10.08
N CYS A 133 -4.46 6.04 -8.93
CA CYS A 133 -5.05 6.35 -7.65
C CYS A 133 -4.06 7.12 -6.78
N PHE A 134 -4.48 8.31 -6.35
CA PHE A 134 -3.78 9.16 -5.39
C PHE A 134 -4.67 9.49 -4.20
N GLU A 135 -5.64 8.64 -3.93
CA GLU A 135 -6.44 8.73 -2.72
C GLU A 135 -5.60 8.39 -1.49
N PRO A 136 -5.85 9.03 -0.33
CA PRO A 136 -5.25 8.59 0.92
C PRO A 136 -5.61 7.14 1.23
N TYR A 137 -4.76 6.47 2.02
CA TYR A 137 -5.11 5.14 2.54
C TYR A 137 -6.14 5.29 3.69
N PRO A 138 -7.03 4.34 3.91
CA PRO A 138 -7.23 3.09 3.19
C PRO A 138 -8.12 3.20 1.93
N GLU A 139 -8.67 4.36 1.61
CA GLU A 139 -9.60 4.55 0.48
C GLU A 139 -8.98 4.10 -0.85
N ALA A 140 -7.68 4.40 -1.06
CA ALA A 140 -6.96 3.93 -2.23
C ALA A 140 -7.00 2.39 -2.37
N ILE A 141 -6.90 1.67 -1.25
CA ILE A 141 -6.97 0.20 -1.25
C ILE A 141 -8.36 -0.26 -1.68
N ASP A 142 -9.41 0.36 -1.14
CA ASP A 142 -10.80 0.02 -1.49
C ASP A 142 -11.09 0.31 -2.96
N SER A 143 -10.66 1.46 -3.47
CA SER A 143 -10.79 1.85 -4.87
C SER A 143 -10.10 0.86 -5.81
N ILE A 144 -8.90 0.43 -5.47
CA ILE A 144 -8.13 -0.54 -6.26
C ILE A 144 -8.76 -1.94 -6.22
N VAL A 145 -9.17 -2.43 -5.04
CA VAL A 145 -9.85 -3.72 -4.91
C VAL A 145 -11.17 -3.71 -5.70
N HIS A 146 -11.90 -2.59 -5.66
CA HIS A 146 -13.10 -2.42 -6.48
C HIS A 146 -12.79 -2.45 -7.99
N LYS A 147 -11.73 -1.79 -8.44
CA LYS A 147 -11.28 -1.82 -9.84
C LYS A 147 -10.89 -3.24 -10.29
N ILE A 148 -10.19 -4.00 -9.44
CA ILE A 148 -9.91 -5.42 -9.72
C ILE A 148 -11.22 -6.20 -9.85
N HIS A 149 -12.18 -5.99 -8.96
CA HIS A 149 -13.48 -6.66 -9.00
C HIS A 149 -14.26 -6.38 -10.28
N LEU A 150 -14.33 -5.11 -10.70
CA LEU A 150 -15.03 -4.72 -11.94
C LEU A 150 -14.43 -5.38 -13.19
N ASN A 151 -13.12 -5.64 -13.18
CA ASN A 151 -12.41 -6.28 -14.28
C ASN A 151 -12.21 -7.80 -14.08
N TRP A 152 -12.70 -8.35 -12.96
CA TRP A 152 -12.62 -9.76 -12.67
C TRP A 152 -13.54 -10.57 -13.59
N LYS A 153 -12.95 -11.31 -14.54
CA LYS A 153 -13.70 -12.22 -15.38
C LYS A 153 -13.92 -13.53 -14.63
N THR A 154 -15.12 -13.74 -14.14
CA THR A 154 -15.50 -14.96 -13.41
C THR A 154 -15.37 -16.19 -14.31
N PRO A 155 -14.46 -17.15 -14.02
CA PRO A 155 -14.47 -18.41 -14.73
C PRO A 155 -15.74 -19.19 -14.32
N SER A 156 -16.61 -19.44 -15.28
CA SER A 156 -17.78 -20.27 -15.02
C SER A 156 -17.44 -21.75 -15.26
N LYS A 157 -17.63 -22.60 -14.25
CA LYS A 157 -17.61 -24.05 -14.40
C LYS A 157 -19.03 -24.56 -14.59
N ILE A 158 -19.27 -25.31 -15.69
CA ILE A 158 -20.52 -26.04 -15.84
C ILE A 158 -20.36 -27.37 -15.11
N LYS A 159 -21.07 -27.54 -14.00
CA LYS A 159 -21.16 -28.81 -13.24
C LYS A 159 -22.60 -29.33 -13.36
N GLY A 160 -22.84 -30.19 -14.33
CA GLY A 160 -24.20 -30.62 -14.69
C GLY A 160 -25.01 -29.46 -15.29
N MET A 161 -26.25 -29.26 -14.81
CA MET A 161 -27.09 -28.13 -15.24
C MET A 161 -26.91 -26.84 -14.44
N LYS A 162 -25.96 -26.79 -13.50
CA LYS A 162 -25.68 -25.59 -12.68
C LYS A 162 -24.35 -24.95 -13.08
N ARG A 163 -24.38 -23.64 -13.28
CA ARG A 163 -23.20 -22.80 -13.50
C ARG A 163 -22.68 -22.38 -12.13
N GLU A 164 -21.56 -22.94 -11.69
CA GLU A 164 -20.87 -22.49 -10.47
C GLU A 164 -19.90 -21.38 -10.87
N GLU A 165 -20.19 -20.17 -10.41
CA GLU A 165 -19.30 -19.02 -10.56
C GLU A 165 -18.34 -18.97 -9.36
N VAL A 166 -17.05 -18.84 -9.63
CA VAL A 166 -16.06 -18.57 -8.59
C VAL A 166 -16.26 -17.16 -8.10
N SER A 167 -16.73 -17.00 -6.86
CA SER A 167 -16.91 -15.66 -6.27
C SER A 167 -15.59 -14.89 -6.24
N PHE A 168 -15.67 -13.56 -6.43
CA PHE A 168 -14.50 -12.68 -6.34
C PHE A 168 -13.83 -12.81 -4.97
N PRO A 169 -12.53 -13.16 -4.91
CA PRO A 169 -11.84 -13.39 -3.64
C PRO A 169 -11.35 -12.05 -3.04
N GLU A 170 -12.27 -11.18 -2.64
CA GLU A 170 -11.98 -9.82 -2.17
C GLU A 170 -10.90 -9.77 -1.09
N LYS A 171 -11.00 -10.65 -0.07
CA LYS A 171 -10.02 -10.69 1.03
C LYS A 171 -8.60 -10.98 0.56
N LEU A 172 -8.44 -11.81 -0.48
CA LEU A 172 -7.15 -12.11 -1.07
C LEU A 172 -6.54 -10.87 -1.72
N PHE A 173 -7.33 -10.17 -2.56
CA PHE A 173 -6.83 -8.96 -3.24
C PHE A 173 -6.60 -7.82 -2.26
N ARG A 174 -7.48 -7.63 -1.29
CA ARG A 174 -7.28 -6.65 -0.22
C ARG A 174 -5.96 -6.87 0.50
N GLU A 175 -5.66 -8.07 0.89
CA GLU A 175 -4.41 -8.42 1.56
C GLU A 175 -3.18 -8.19 0.67
N LEU A 176 -3.24 -8.57 -0.61
CA LEU A 176 -2.16 -8.33 -1.56
C LEU A 176 -1.88 -6.83 -1.74
N VAL A 177 -2.92 -5.99 -1.86
CA VAL A 177 -2.77 -4.54 -2.00
C VAL A 177 -2.28 -3.91 -0.70
N VAL A 178 -2.79 -4.33 0.46
CA VAL A 178 -2.30 -3.90 1.78
C VAL A 178 -0.81 -4.21 1.95
N ASN A 179 -0.38 -5.42 1.60
CA ASN A 179 1.04 -5.79 1.66
C ASN A 179 1.89 -4.93 0.72
N ALA A 180 1.41 -4.64 -0.49
CA ALA A 180 2.12 -3.78 -1.42
C ALA A 180 2.32 -2.37 -0.83
N VAL A 181 1.29 -1.79 -0.21
CA VAL A 181 1.35 -0.45 0.41
C VAL A 181 2.25 -0.44 1.65
N THR A 182 2.12 -1.45 2.52
CA THR A 182 2.84 -1.48 3.81
C THR A 182 4.32 -1.80 3.67
N HIS A 183 4.69 -2.59 2.66
CA HIS A 183 6.07 -3.04 2.46
C HIS A 183 6.81 -2.33 1.33
N ARG A 184 6.15 -1.43 0.60
CA ARG A 184 6.78 -0.61 -0.43
C ARG A 184 7.99 0.15 0.12
N ASP A 185 9.03 0.27 -0.70
CA ASP A 185 10.10 1.23 -0.47
C ASP A 185 9.71 2.61 -1.01
N TYR A 186 9.42 3.55 -0.10
CA TYR A 186 9.00 4.89 -0.47
C TYR A 186 10.15 5.79 -0.92
N SER A 187 11.41 5.34 -0.82
CA SER A 187 12.56 6.03 -1.41
C SER A 187 12.67 5.82 -2.92
N ILE A 188 12.05 4.76 -3.44
CA ILE A 188 12.05 4.45 -4.87
C ILE A 188 10.94 5.26 -5.58
N HIS A 189 11.33 6.03 -6.57
CA HIS A 189 10.44 6.90 -7.36
C HIS A 189 9.67 6.13 -8.45
N SER A 190 8.97 5.08 -8.04
CA SER A 190 8.12 4.25 -8.91
C SER A 190 6.80 3.96 -8.22
N LYS A 191 5.68 3.94 -8.94
CA LYS A 191 4.36 3.62 -8.40
C LYS A 191 4.22 2.13 -8.14
N ILE A 192 3.37 1.75 -7.17
CA ILE A 192 2.84 0.39 -7.12
C ILE A 192 2.05 0.17 -8.42
N GLN A 193 2.25 -0.96 -9.09
CA GLN A 193 1.55 -1.28 -10.31
C GLN A 193 0.72 -2.54 -10.14
N ILE A 194 -0.53 -2.46 -10.56
CA ILE A 194 -1.41 -3.61 -10.63
C ILE A 194 -1.77 -3.82 -12.09
N ARG A 195 -1.34 -4.93 -12.65
CA ARG A 195 -1.51 -5.28 -14.06
C ARG A 195 -2.39 -6.50 -14.18
N MET A 196 -3.50 -6.36 -14.87
CA MET A 196 -4.41 -7.47 -15.16
C MET A 196 -4.27 -7.90 -16.60
N PHE A 197 -3.95 -9.17 -16.79
CA PHE A 197 -3.89 -9.86 -18.08
C PHE A 197 -5.00 -10.91 -18.19
N SER A 198 -5.13 -11.55 -19.33
CA SER A 198 -6.14 -12.60 -19.54
C SER A 198 -5.90 -13.85 -18.67
N GLY A 199 -4.64 -14.18 -18.38
CA GLY A 199 -4.23 -15.39 -17.65
C GLY A 199 -3.55 -15.12 -16.30
N ARG A 200 -3.31 -13.86 -15.93
CA ARG A 200 -2.66 -13.53 -14.66
C ARG A 200 -2.95 -12.11 -14.18
N ILE A 201 -2.74 -11.89 -12.90
CA ILE A 201 -2.75 -10.56 -12.28
C ILE A 201 -1.41 -10.38 -11.57
N GLU A 202 -0.72 -9.29 -11.87
CA GLU A 202 0.56 -8.92 -11.28
C GLU A 202 0.39 -7.74 -10.34
N ILE A 203 0.92 -7.84 -9.13
CA ILE A 203 1.06 -6.72 -8.19
C ILE A 203 2.54 -6.49 -8.01
N ILE A 204 3.02 -5.35 -8.49
CA ILE A 204 4.42 -4.96 -8.54
C ILE A 204 4.64 -3.87 -7.52
N THR A 205 5.46 -4.14 -6.52
CA THR A 205 5.76 -3.23 -5.42
C THR A 205 7.22 -2.78 -5.53
N PRO A 206 7.50 -1.45 -5.53
CA PRO A 206 8.87 -0.94 -5.47
C PRO A 206 9.56 -1.37 -4.18
N GLY A 207 10.79 -1.88 -4.30
CA GLY A 207 11.60 -2.43 -3.22
C GLY A 207 11.56 -3.95 -3.13
N TRP A 208 12.63 -4.53 -2.59
CA TRP A 208 12.77 -5.96 -2.32
C TRP A 208 12.43 -6.30 -0.86
N LEU A 209 12.50 -7.59 -0.51
CA LEU A 209 12.32 -8.05 0.86
C LEU A 209 13.41 -7.47 1.77
N VAL A 210 13.01 -7.13 3.00
CA VAL A 210 13.90 -6.46 3.94
C VAL A 210 14.86 -7.46 4.57
N ASN A 211 16.15 -7.14 4.52
CA ASN A 211 17.22 -7.85 5.23
C ASN A 211 17.30 -9.37 4.99
N SER A 212 17.26 -10.14 6.08
CA SER A 212 17.34 -11.59 6.07
C SER A 212 16.02 -12.30 5.78
N VAL A 213 14.98 -11.58 5.34
CA VAL A 213 13.70 -12.19 4.94
C VAL A 213 13.85 -12.72 3.52
N THR A 214 13.67 -14.00 3.35
CA THR A 214 13.59 -14.66 2.04
C THR A 214 12.11 -14.93 1.70
N ILE A 215 11.84 -15.26 0.43
CA ILE A 215 10.48 -15.64 -0.01
C ILE A 215 9.95 -16.82 0.82
N GLU A 216 10.80 -17.79 1.19
CA GLU A 216 10.42 -18.94 2.02
C GLU A 216 10.04 -18.50 3.43
N LYS A 217 10.84 -17.63 4.05
CA LYS A 217 10.53 -17.07 5.37
C LYS A 217 9.24 -16.25 5.36
N MET A 218 9.03 -15.45 4.32
CA MET A 218 7.80 -14.69 4.11
C MET A 218 6.59 -15.62 3.98
N LYS A 219 6.70 -16.71 3.19
CA LYS A 219 5.65 -17.73 3.08
C LYS A 219 5.35 -18.43 4.41
N ALA A 220 6.33 -18.53 5.28
CA ALA A 220 6.18 -19.05 6.65
C ALA A 220 5.58 -18.01 7.64
N GLY A 221 5.30 -16.79 7.19
CA GLY A 221 4.70 -15.72 8.00
C GLY A 221 5.70 -14.82 8.72
N ILE A 222 7.00 -14.91 8.38
CA ILE A 222 8.02 -14.00 8.91
C ILE A 222 7.94 -12.69 8.12
N SER A 223 7.73 -11.58 8.84
CA SER A 223 7.66 -10.23 8.27
C SER A 223 8.48 -9.28 9.12
N ILE A 224 9.27 -8.44 8.46
CA ILE A 224 9.98 -7.33 9.07
C ILE A 224 9.37 -6.04 8.50
N PRO A 225 8.89 -5.13 9.37
CA PRO A 225 8.27 -3.91 8.90
C PRO A 225 9.30 -2.95 8.27
N ARG A 226 9.07 -2.55 7.02
CA ARG A 226 9.83 -1.46 6.39
C ARG A 226 9.27 -0.09 6.83
N ASN A 227 7.95 0.01 6.96
CA ASN A 227 7.23 1.21 7.30
C ASN A 227 6.35 0.99 8.55
N PRO A 228 6.93 1.06 9.77
CA PRO A 228 6.23 0.71 11.01
C PRO A 228 5.01 1.58 11.28
N LEU A 229 5.09 2.88 10.93
CA LEU A 229 4.00 3.82 11.16
C LEU A 229 2.83 3.56 10.19
N ILE A 230 3.12 3.25 8.92
CA ILE A 230 2.10 2.84 7.95
C ILE A 230 1.40 1.56 8.43
N ILE A 231 2.15 0.56 8.91
CA ILE A 231 1.56 -0.67 9.47
C ILE A 231 0.67 -0.35 10.67
N LYS A 232 1.12 0.49 11.60
CA LYS A 232 0.34 0.92 12.77
C LYS A 232 -0.99 1.55 12.34
N TYR A 233 -0.98 2.42 11.34
CA TYR A 233 -2.21 3.02 10.83
C TYR A 233 -3.12 2.00 10.14
N MET A 234 -2.58 1.09 9.31
CA MET A 234 -3.35 0.02 8.69
C MET A 234 -4.06 -0.86 9.74
N GLN A 235 -3.40 -1.13 10.86
CA GLN A 235 -4.01 -1.85 11.99
C GLN A 235 -5.12 -1.06 12.65
N ASN A 236 -4.90 0.23 12.92
CA ASN A 236 -5.90 1.12 13.48
C ASN A 236 -7.16 1.21 12.60
N PHE A 237 -6.98 1.21 11.29
CA PHE A 237 -8.07 1.16 10.31
C PHE A 237 -8.62 -0.27 10.09
N ARG A 238 -8.08 -1.30 10.77
CA ARG A 238 -8.46 -2.72 10.65
C ARG A 238 -8.25 -3.33 9.26
N TYR A 239 -7.23 -2.84 8.55
CA TYR A 239 -6.84 -3.37 7.25
C TYR A 239 -5.75 -4.44 7.32
N SER A 240 -5.02 -4.52 8.42
CA SER A 240 -3.96 -5.49 8.66
C SER A 240 -4.01 -6.03 10.08
N ASP A 241 -3.67 -7.31 10.25
CA ASP A 241 -3.46 -7.96 11.54
C ASP A 241 -1.96 -7.98 11.88
N GLN A 242 -1.59 -7.81 13.16
CA GLN A 242 -0.18 -7.75 13.60
C GLN A 242 0.63 -9.05 13.44
N LEU A 243 0.04 -10.14 12.98
CA LEU A 243 0.54 -11.49 13.27
C LEU A 243 1.26 -12.20 12.11
N GLY A 244 1.68 -11.47 11.06
CA GLY A 244 2.33 -12.12 9.91
C GLY A 244 1.46 -13.16 9.19
N ARG A 245 0.14 -13.09 9.37
CA ARG A 245 -0.83 -14.07 8.86
C ARG A 245 -1.26 -13.82 7.41
N GLY A 246 -0.94 -12.64 6.85
CA GLY A 246 -1.38 -12.22 5.53
C GLY A 246 -0.97 -13.17 4.43
N ILE A 247 0.32 -13.37 4.26
CA ILE A 247 0.85 -14.28 3.21
C ILE A 247 0.42 -15.74 3.43
N PRO A 248 0.50 -16.34 4.63
CA PRO A 248 -0.08 -17.67 4.88
C PRO A 248 -1.57 -17.75 4.54
N MET A 249 -2.36 -16.72 4.82
CA MET A 249 -3.77 -16.66 4.46
C MET A 249 -3.97 -16.64 2.93
N ILE A 250 -3.21 -15.82 2.21
CA ILE A 250 -3.20 -15.78 0.75
C ILE A 250 -2.91 -17.16 0.17
N LEU A 251 -1.82 -17.81 0.63
CA LEU A 251 -1.43 -19.15 0.17
C LEU A 251 -2.52 -20.19 0.41
N ARG A 252 -3.15 -20.17 1.59
CA ARG A 252 -4.28 -21.06 1.90
C ARG A 252 -5.46 -20.79 0.97
N LYS A 253 -5.81 -19.52 0.80
CA LYS A 253 -6.95 -19.13 -0.04
C LYS A 253 -6.77 -19.53 -1.50
N VAL A 254 -5.59 -19.36 -2.05
CA VAL A 254 -5.27 -19.75 -3.43
C VAL A 254 -5.35 -21.28 -3.60
N ARG A 255 -4.90 -22.07 -2.61
CA ARG A 255 -5.05 -23.55 -2.63
C ARG A 255 -6.51 -24.01 -2.67
N GLU A 256 -7.42 -23.24 -2.09
CA GLU A 256 -8.87 -23.49 -2.14
C GLU A 256 -9.50 -23.13 -3.51
N MET A 257 -8.75 -22.43 -4.38
CA MET A 257 -9.22 -21.98 -5.69
C MET A 257 -8.66 -22.86 -6.81
N PRO A 258 -9.46 -23.77 -7.40
CA PRO A 258 -8.96 -24.74 -8.39
C PRO A 258 -8.40 -24.07 -9.64
N GLY A 259 -7.15 -24.40 -9.98
CA GLY A 259 -6.45 -23.88 -11.16
C GLY A 259 -5.84 -22.50 -10.98
N TYR A 260 -5.90 -21.92 -9.78
CA TYR A 260 -5.17 -20.72 -9.43
C TYR A 260 -3.85 -21.07 -8.78
N GLU A 261 -2.82 -20.30 -9.10
CA GLU A 261 -1.50 -20.42 -8.49
C GLU A 261 -0.98 -19.02 -8.15
N ILE A 262 -0.23 -18.90 -7.05
CA ILE A 262 0.42 -17.63 -6.71
C ILE A 262 1.92 -17.82 -6.66
N GLU A 263 2.63 -16.93 -7.32
CA GLU A 263 4.07 -16.85 -7.36
C GLU A 263 4.54 -15.55 -6.74
N PHE A 264 5.66 -15.59 -6.01
CA PHE A 264 6.34 -14.41 -5.50
C PHE A 264 7.76 -14.38 -6.06
N LYS A 265 8.17 -13.22 -6.54
CA LYS A 265 9.50 -12.98 -7.13
C LYS A 265 10.08 -11.66 -6.62
N GLU A 266 11.40 -11.61 -6.59
CA GLU A 266 12.16 -10.35 -6.56
C GLU A 266 12.81 -10.15 -7.91
N ASP A 267 12.69 -8.94 -8.45
CA ASP A 267 13.23 -8.57 -9.76
C ASP A 267 13.81 -7.16 -9.69
N GLU A 268 15.11 -7.03 -9.83
CA GLU A 268 15.85 -5.76 -9.69
C GLU A 268 15.54 -5.05 -8.37
N ASP A 269 14.80 -3.95 -8.45
CA ASP A 269 14.37 -3.10 -7.34
C ASP A 269 12.88 -3.27 -6.97
N ARG A 270 12.27 -4.41 -7.34
CA ARG A 270 10.84 -4.66 -7.21
C ARG A 270 10.53 -6.03 -6.62
N PHE A 271 9.42 -6.09 -5.88
CA PHE A 271 8.80 -7.33 -5.46
C PHE A 271 7.51 -7.56 -6.26
N LEU A 272 7.32 -8.79 -6.75
CA LEU A 272 6.18 -9.18 -7.56
C LEU A 272 5.37 -10.26 -6.84
N ALA A 273 4.05 -10.05 -6.74
CA ALA A 273 3.08 -11.10 -6.45
C ALA A 273 2.25 -11.35 -7.71
N ILE A 274 2.33 -12.56 -8.26
CA ILE A 274 1.71 -12.94 -9.52
C ILE A 274 0.66 -14.02 -9.23
N LEU A 275 -0.62 -13.67 -9.41
CA LEU A 275 -1.72 -14.62 -9.34
C LEU A 275 -2.03 -15.13 -10.75
N HIS A 276 -1.68 -16.38 -11.02
CA HIS A 276 -2.05 -17.07 -12.26
C HIS A 276 -3.51 -17.51 -12.20
N LEU A 277 -4.24 -17.25 -13.27
CA LEU A 277 -5.64 -17.60 -13.43
C LEU A 277 -5.77 -18.96 -14.13
N PRO A 278 -6.83 -19.73 -13.88
CA PRO A 278 -7.04 -20.99 -14.57
C PRO A 278 -7.14 -20.77 -16.08
N GLN A 279 -6.28 -21.45 -16.83
CA GLN A 279 -6.36 -21.41 -18.29
C GLN A 279 -7.74 -21.94 -18.72
N LYS A 280 -8.46 -21.16 -19.51
CA LYS A 280 -9.61 -21.70 -20.25
C LYS A 280 -9.07 -22.84 -21.12
N LYS A 281 -9.46 -24.09 -20.84
CA LYS A 281 -9.30 -25.14 -21.85
C LYS A 281 -9.94 -24.59 -23.12
N ARG A 282 -9.11 -24.34 -24.14
CA ARG A 282 -9.66 -24.20 -25.51
C ARG A 282 -10.34 -25.52 -25.76
N ASP A 283 -11.67 -25.54 -25.75
CA ASP A 283 -12.40 -26.65 -26.32
C ASP A 283 -11.95 -26.70 -27.78
N LEU A 284 -11.11 -27.69 -28.08
CA LEU A 284 -10.78 -28.09 -29.45
C LEU A 284 -12.08 -28.67 -30.03
N PHE A 285 -12.78 -27.84 -30.78
CA PHE A 285 -13.72 -28.29 -31.80
C PHE A 285 -13.24 -27.83 -33.18
#